data_b8aea83f817b1e3cad45091a5ed9e2f1
#
_entry.id   b8aea83f817b1e3cad45091a5ed9e2f1
#
_cell.length_a   1.000
_cell.length_b   1.000
_cell.length_c   1.000
_cell.angle_alpha   90.00
_cell.angle_beta   90.00
_cell.angle_gamma   90.00
#
_symmetry.space_group_name_H-M   'P 1'
#
loop_
_entity.id
_entity.type
_entity.pdbx_description
1 polymer ?
#
loop_
_entity_poly.entity_id
_entity_poly.type
_entity_poly.pdbx_seq_one_letter_code
_entity_poly.pdbx_strand_id
1 'polypeptide(L)'
;MTSEANAQPQPQPEDRPAPPAAQPPEQRLADLEARHAEVSDAYLRAKADVENIRRRSEEEIAKARKYALESFAESLLPVKDSLEAALTLPDASTAQVLEGVHAILRQLGSALERNKVVEINPPPATRFDPHQHQAITVVPADQEPNTIVAVLQKGYLIADRVLRPALVTVAAAPR
;
A
#
# COMPACT_ATOMS: atom_id res chain seq x y z
N MET A 1 -45.13 -83.92 -21.19
CA MET A 1 -44.58 -83.37 -19.92
C MET A 1 -44.31 -81.97 -20.15
N THR A 2 -45.09 -81.17 -19.54
CA THR A 2 -45.35 -79.72 -19.58
C THR A 2 -44.13 -78.87 -19.51
N SER A 3 -43.99 -77.97 -20.52
CA SER A 3 -43.05 -76.85 -20.54
C SER A 3 -43.80 -75.58 -20.10
N GLU A 4 -43.49 -75.10 -18.91
CA GLU A 4 -44.00 -73.81 -18.41
C GLU A 4 -43.24 -72.69 -19.03
N ALA A 5 -43.98 -71.83 -19.76
CA ALA A 5 -43.46 -70.56 -20.34
C ALA A 5 -43.34 -69.54 -19.25
N ASN A 6 -42.14 -69.05 -19.03
CA ASN A 6 -41.81 -67.93 -18.19
C ASN A 6 -42.13 -66.58 -18.93
N ALA A 7 -43.25 -65.94 -18.59
CA ALA A 7 -43.64 -64.66 -19.05
C ALA A 7 -42.94 -63.57 -18.20
N GLN A 8 -41.95 -62.90 -18.75
CA GLN A 8 -41.38 -61.65 -18.18
C GLN A 8 -42.36 -60.53 -18.33
N PRO A 9 -42.62 -59.73 -17.29
CA PRO A 9 -43.42 -58.47 -17.43
C PRO A 9 -42.67 -57.42 -18.23
N GLN A 10 -43.28 -56.95 -19.27
CA GLN A 10 -42.78 -55.78 -20.04
C GLN A 10 -42.84 -54.54 -19.14
N PRO A 11 -41.80 -53.68 -19.14
CA PRO A 11 -41.84 -52.42 -18.46
C PRO A 11 -42.88 -51.49 -19.15
N GLN A 12 -43.77 -50.92 -18.36
CA GLN A 12 -44.71 -49.91 -18.80
C GLN A 12 -43.90 -48.67 -19.22
N PRO A 13 -44.32 -47.92 -20.29
CA PRO A 13 -43.67 -46.67 -20.64
C PRO A 13 -43.89 -45.66 -19.52
N GLU A 14 -42.80 -45.29 -18.87
CA GLU A 14 -42.77 -44.22 -17.88
C GLU A 14 -43.40 -42.94 -18.50
N ASP A 15 -44.32 -42.40 -17.74
CA ASP A 15 -45.03 -41.16 -18.01
C ASP A 15 -44.00 -39.99 -17.97
N ARG A 16 -43.33 -39.80 -19.10
CA ARG A 16 -42.38 -38.69 -19.30
C ARG A 16 -43.19 -37.42 -19.41
N PRO A 17 -43.07 -36.46 -18.47
CA PRO A 17 -43.86 -35.23 -18.58
C PRO A 17 -43.58 -34.57 -19.94
N ALA A 18 -44.67 -34.27 -20.65
CA ALA A 18 -44.61 -33.63 -21.96
C ALA A 18 -43.77 -32.33 -21.86
N PRO A 19 -42.90 -32.07 -22.81
CA PRO A 19 -42.11 -30.80 -22.80
C PRO A 19 -43.11 -29.63 -22.80
N PRO A 20 -42.83 -28.56 -22.00
CA PRO A 20 -43.72 -27.41 -21.92
C PRO A 20 -43.99 -26.90 -23.33
N ALA A 21 -45.28 -26.70 -23.65
CA ALA A 21 -45.73 -26.24 -24.97
C ALA A 21 -44.89 -25.06 -25.44
N ALA A 22 -44.23 -25.23 -26.58
CA ALA A 22 -43.34 -24.21 -27.12
C ALA A 22 -44.19 -22.94 -27.44
N GLN A 23 -43.87 -21.85 -26.75
CA GLN A 23 -44.53 -20.55 -27.00
C GLN A 23 -44.48 -20.20 -28.49
N PRO A 24 -45.55 -19.59 -29.04
CA PRO A 24 -45.54 -19.13 -30.42
C PRO A 24 -44.33 -18.27 -30.74
N PRO A 25 -43.73 -18.38 -31.95
CA PRO A 25 -42.52 -17.63 -32.30
C PRO A 25 -42.66 -16.11 -32.11
N GLU A 26 -43.84 -15.57 -32.34
CA GLU A 26 -44.13 -14.13 -32.14
C GLU A 26 -44.07 -13.71 -30.66
N GLN A 27 -44.53 -14.54 -29.73
CA GLN A 27 -44.41 -14.26 -28.30
C GLN A 27 -42.96 -14.32 -27.84
N ARG A 28 -42.16 -15.27 -28.37
CA ARG A 28 -40.72 -15.34 -28.09
C ARG A 28 -39.97 -14.14 -28.60
N LEU A 29 -40.34 -13.63 -29.77
CA LEU A 29 -39.73 -12.42 -30.33
C LEU A 29 -40.01 -11.22 -29.44
N ALA A 30 -41.27 -11.00 -29.07
CA ALA A 30 -41.67 -9.92 -28.18
C ALA A 30 -40.98 -9.97 -26.81
N ASP A 31 -40.86 -11.16 -26.22
CA ASP A 31 -40.15 -11.36 -24.94
C ASP A 31 -38.63 -11.06 -25.09
N LEU A 32 -38.00 -11.47 -26.21
CA LEU A 32 -36.59 -11.17 -26.47
C LEU A 32 -36.35 -9.69 -26.71
N GLU A 33 -37.25 -9.01 -27.44
CA GLU A 33 -37.15 -7.55 -27.64
C GLU A 33 -37.33 -6.78 -26.33
N ALA A 34 -38.27 -7.19 -25.47
CA ALA A 34 -38.44 -6.59 -24.16
C ALA A 34 -37.18 -6.78 -23.26
N ARG A 35 -36.64 -7.99 -23.21
CA ARG A 35 -35.39 -8.27 -22.47
C ARG A 35 -34.21 -7.51 -23.04
N HIS A 36 -34.10 -7.41 -24.36
CA HIS A 36 -33.04 -6.64 -25.01
C HIS A 36 -33.13 -5.15 -24.65
N ALA A 37 -34.34 -4.58 -24.64
CA ALA A 37 -34.54 -3.19 -24.21
C ALA A 37 -34.15 -2.98 -22.74
N GLU A 38 -34.56 -3.87 -21.82
CA GLU A 38 -34.19 -3.81 -20.42
C GLU A 38 -32.66 -3.89 -20.21
N VAL A 39 -31.99 -4.85 -20.87
CA VAL A 39 -30.54 -5.02 -20.78
C VAL A 39 -29.81 -3.82 -21.39
N SER A 40 -30.31 -3.28 -22.50
CA SER A 40 -29.75 -2.09 -23.14
C SER A 40 -29.84 -0.86 -22.21
N ASP A 41 -30.99 -0.64 -21.57
CA ASP A 41 -31.19 0.44 -20.62
C ASP A 41 -30.29 0.27 -19.38
N ALA A 42 -30.22 -0.95 -18.84
CA ALA A 42 -29.33 -1.26 -17.72
C ALA A 42 -27.86 -1.02 -18.07
N TYR A 43 -27.43 -1.43 -19.28
CA TYR A 43 -26.09 -1.19 -19.79
C TYR A 43 -25.77 0.30 -19.90
N LEU A 44 -26.68 1.10 -20.46
CA LEU A 44 -26.48 2.55 -20.61
C LEU A 44 -26.36 3.24 -19.25
N ARG A 45 -27.20 2.85 -18.28
CA ARG A 45 -27.10 3.36 -16.90
C ARG A 45 -25.77 2.99 -16.27
N ALA A 46 -25.39 1.70 -16.32
CA ALA A 46 -24.12 1.24 -15.77
C ALA A 46 -22.92 1.95 -16.40
N LYS A 47 -22.97 2.19 -17.72
CA LYS A 47 -21.94 2.95 -18.44
C LYS A 47 -21.83 4.39 -17.95
N ALA A 48 -22.99 5.05 -17.75
CA ALA A 48 -23.02 6.41 -17.20
C ALA A 48 -22.47 6.47 -15.77
N ASP A 49 -22.82 5.50 -14.94
CA ASP A 49 -22.32 5.39 -13.56
C ASP A 49 -20.80 5.18 -13.52
N VAL A 50 -20.27 4.30 -14.37
CA VAL A 50 -18.82 4.07 -14.51
C VAL A 50 -18.11 5.36 -14.89
N GLU A 51 -18.62 6.12 -15.87
CA GLU A 51 -18.01 7.38 -16.30
C GLU A 51 -18.06 8.45 -15.21
N ASN A 52 -19.15 8.53 -14.45
CA ASN A 52 -19.28 9.43 -13.30
C ASN A 52 -18.29 9.07 -12.18
N ILE A 53 -18.15 7.77 -11.86
CA ILE A 53 -17.20 7.28 -10.86
C ILE A 53 -15.78 7.59 -11.32
N ARG A 54 -15.46 7.34 -12.60
CA ARG A 54 -14.13 7.63 -13.17
C ARG A 54 -13.77 9.10 -13.03
N ARG A 55 -14.65 9.99 -13.45
CA ARG A 55 -14.44 11.44 -13.34
C ARG A 55 -14.24 11.89 -11.89
N ARG A 56 -15.08 11.41 -10.98
CA ARG A 56 -14.96 11.72 -9.55
C ARG A 56 -13.63 11.23 -8.97
N SER A 57 -13.22 10.01 -9.33
CA SER A 57 -11.93 9.46 -8.89
C SER A 57 -10.74 10.27 -9.41
N GLU A 58 -10.79 10.71 -10.67
CA GLU A 58 -9.76 11.58 -11.25
C GLU A 58 -9.65 12.93 -10.51
N GLU A 59 -10.80 13.53 -10.17
CA GLU A 59 -10.85 14.77 -9.37
C GLU A 59 -10.31 14.56 -7.96
N GLU A 60 -10.66 13.46 -7.29
CA GLU A 60 -10.17 13.11 -5.96
C GLU A 60 -8.65 12.85 -5.97
N ILE A 61 -8.14 12.13 -6.97
CA ILE A 61 -6.70 11.91 -7.15
C ILE A 61 -5.98 13.23 -7.39
N ALA A 62 -6.53 14.12 -8.22
CA ALA A 62 -5.93 15.42 -8.47
C ALA A 62 -5.86 16.29 -7.19
N LYS A 63 -6.93 16.29 -6.38
CA LYS A 63 -6.95 16.95 -5.08
C LYS A 63 -5.94 16.33 -4.12
N ALA A 64 -5.92 15.00 -3.99
CA ALA A 64 -4.97 14.30 -3.13
C ALA A 64 -3.51 14.62 -3.49
N ARG A 65 -3.18 14.65 -4.79
CA ARG A 65 -1.84 15.05 -5.26
C ARG A 65 -1.50 16.52 -4.96
N LYS A 66 -2.47 17.42 -5.13
CA LYS A 66 -2.26 18.86 -4.88
C LYS A 66 -1.96 19.13 -3.40
N TYR A 67 -2.62 18.43 -2.50
CA TYR A 67 -2.50 18.62 -1.05
C TYR A 67 -1.69 17.53 -0.34
N ALA A 68 -1.00 16.68 -1.09
CA ALA A 68 -0.21 15.57 -0.52
C ALA A 68 0.84 16.01 0.51
N LEU A 69 1.36 17.23 0.37
CA LEU A 69 2.41 17.77 1.25
C LEU A 69 1.86 18.67 2.36
N GLU A 70 0.55 18.93 2.42
CA GLU A 70 -0.05 19.88 3.36
C GLU A 70 0.25 19.50 4.82
N SER A 71 -0.11 18.29 5.21
CA SER A 71 0.14 17.77 6.57
C SER A 71 1.62 17.74 6.93
N PHE A 72 2.48 17.39 5.97
CA PHE A 72 3.93 17.42 6.19
C PHE A 72 4.44 18.84 6.40
N ALA A 73 4.02 19.76 5.54
CA ALA A 73 4.40 21.18 5.67
C ALA A 73 3.93 21.76 7.01
N GLU A 74 2.67 21.52 7.39
CA GLU A 74 2.14 21.94 8.71
C GLU A 74 2.96 21.38 9.87
N SER A 75 3.41 20.14 9.81
CA SER A 75 4.23 19.53 10.86
C SER A 75 5.62 20.13 11.00
N LEU A 76 6.13 20.81 9.96
CA LEU A 76 7.43 21.48 9.95
C LEU A 76 7.37 22.94 10.42
N LEU A 77 6.20 23.60 10.34
CA LEU A 77 6.07 25.00 10.76
C LEU A 77 6.52 25.23 12.21
N PRO A 78 6.13 24.42 13.20
CA PRO A 78 6.59 24.62 14.58
C PRO A 78 8.11 24.46 14.75
N VAL A 79 8.75 23.65 13.91
CA VAL A 79 10.22 23.50 13.91
C VAL A 79 10.86 24.80 13.43
N LYS A 80 10.31 25.38 12.35
CA LYS A 80 10.76 26.68 11.81
C LYS A 80 10.56 27.78 12.85
N ASP A 81 9.39 27.85 13.48
CA ASP A 81 9.10 28.87 14.50
C ASP A 81 10.08 28.78 15.69
N SER A 82 10.42 27.56 16.12
CA SER A 82 11.39 27.33 17.19
C SER A 82 12.80 27.77 16.82
N LEU A 83 13.20 27.59 15.55
CA LEU A 83 14.48 28.07 15.04
C LEU A 83 14.50 29.60 14.98
N GLU A 84 13.44 30.24 14.51
CA GLU A 84 13.32 31.70 14.47
C GLU A 84 13.37 32.30 15.89
N ALA A 85 12.65 31.68 16.84
CA ALA A 85 12.70 32.09 18.25
C ALA A 85 14.12 31.99 18.84
N ALA A 86 14.86 30.93 18.51
CA ALA A 86 16.23 30.75 18.99
C ALA A 86 17.18 31.85 18.47
N LEU A 87 16.95 32.36 17.26
CA LEU A 87 17.77 33.45 16.68
C LEU A 87 17.50 34.83 17.34
N THR A 88 16.37 34.99 18.04
CA THR A 88 16.02 36.27 18.70
C THR A 88 16.57 36.38 20.12
N LEU A 89 17.32 35.40 20.63
CA LEU A 89 17.94 35.41 21.95
C LEU A 89 19.37 35.98 21.91
N PRO A 90 19.58 37.26 22.20
CA PRO A 90 20.89 37.91 21.99
C PRO A 90 21.96 37.49 22.99
N ASP A 91 21.58 37.07 24.20
CA ASP A 91 22.51 36.78 25.33
C ASP A 91 22.49 35.32 25.79
N ALA A 92 22.08 34.39 24.95
CA ALA A 92 22.04 32.98 25.30
C ALA A 92 23.45 32.42 25.50
N SER A 93 23.68 31.72 26.60
CA SER A 93 24.91 30.94 26.81
C SER A 93 25.03 29.78 25.83
N THR A 94 26.24 29.34 25.55
CA THR A 94 26.47 28.17 24.67
C THR A 94 25.71 26.93 25.13
N ALA A 95 25.58 26.71 26.44
CA ALA A 95 24.79 25.58 26.99
C ALA A 95 23.30 25.70 26.66
N GLN A 96 22.72 26.87 26.77
CA GLN A 96 21.31 27.14 26.43
C GLN A 96 21.07 26.98 24.91
N VAL A 97 22.02 27.44 24.09
CA VAL A 97 21.90 27.24 22.63
C VAL A 97 21.95 25.76 22.29
N LEU A 98 22.85 24.97 22.85
CA LEU A 98 22.91 23.52 22.63
C LEU A 98 21.65 22.79 23.10
N GLU A 99 21.11 23.16 24.27
CA GLU A 99 19.84 22.60 24.74
C GLU A 99 18.68 22.93 23.78
N GLY A 100 18.60 24.16 23.30
CA GLY A 100 17.65 24.59 22.29
C GLY A 100 17.76 23.79 20.99
N VAL A 101 18.98 23.61 20.49
CA VAL A 101 19.23 22.79 19.29
C VAL A 101 18.78 21.35 19.48
N HIS A 102 19.07 20.74 20.64
CA HIS A 102 18.59 19.38 20.95
C HIS A 102 17.06 19.31 21.03
N ALA A 103 16.41 20.34 21.56
CA ALA A 103 14.95 20.39 21.61
C ALA A 103 14.35 20.47 20.20
N ILE A 104 14.91 21.32 19.34
CA ILE A 104 14.50 21.45 17.93
C ILE A 104 14.75 20.17 17.14
N LEU A 105 15.88 19.49 17.38
CA LEU A 105 16.16 18.20 16.75
C LEU A 105 15.14 17.13 17.13
N ARG A 106 14.76 17.06 18.41
CA ARG A 106 13.68 16.15 18.85
C ARG A 106 12.34 16.49 18.19
N GLN A 107 12.02 17.79 18.10
CA GLN A 107 10.78 18.25 17.47
C GLN A 107 10.74 17.89 15.98
N LEU A 108 11.87 18.06 15.26
CA LEU A 108 12.01 17.63 13.87
C LEU A 108 11.84 16.11 13.74
N GLY A 109 12.48 15.32 14.60
CA GLY A 109 12.33 13.87 14.63
C GLY A 109 10.85 13.46 14.77
N SER A 110 10.15 14.05 15.74
CA SER A 110 8.71 13.79 15.95
C SER A 110 7.85 14.23 14.76
N ALA A 111 8.19 15.32 14.06
CA ALA A 111 7.50 15.75 12.86
C ALA A 111 7.68 14.74 11.70
N LEU A 112 8.89 14.19 11.53
CA LEU A 112 9.19 13.16 10.55
C LEU A 112 8.44 11.86 10.86
N GLU A 113 8.46 11.39 12.10
CA GLU A 113 7.79 10.16 12.54
C GLU A 113 6.26 10.22 12.33
N ARG A 114 5.62 11.35 12.68
CA ARG A 114 4.19 11.56 12.41
C ARG A 114 3.83 11.42 10.94
N ASN A 115 4.75 11.77 10.06
CA ASN A 115 4.60 11.64 8.61
C ASN A 115 5.16 10.31 8.07
N LYS A 116 5.32 9.29 8.94
CA LYS A 116 5.81 7.96 8.59
C LYS A 116 7.23 7.95 7.99
N VAL A 117 8.02 8.97 8.29
CA VAL A 117 9.46 9.01 7.97
C VAL A 117 10.21 8.51 9.19
N VAL A 118 10.77 7.32 9.08
CA VAL A 118 11.46 6.62 10.17
C VAL A 118 12.95 6.58 9.90
N GLU A 119 13.74 6.84 10.94
CA GLU A 119 15.21 6.81 10.88
C GLU A 119 15.72 5.38 10.82
N ILE A 120 16.69 5.12 9.91
CA ILE A 120 17.49 3.90 9.86
C ILE A 120 18.82 4.20 10.54
N ASN A 121 18.97 3.72 11.77
CA ASN A 121 20.18 3.92 12.59
C ASN A 121 20.48 2.62 13.34
N PRO A 122 20.95 1.58 12.65
CA PRO A 122 21.22 0.28 13.25
C PRO A 122 22.33 0.40 14.31
N PRO A 123 22.18 -0.24 15.48
CA PRO A 123 23.26 -0.31 16.46
C PRO A 123 24.45 -1.11 15.91
N PRO A 124 25.67 -0.90 16.45
CA PRO A 124 26.82 -1.71 16.12
C PRO A 124 26.53 -3.22 16.27
N ALA A 125 27.23 -4.05 15.51
CA ALA A 125 27.05 -5.50 15.41
C ALA A 125 25.70 -5.97 14.79
N THR A 126 24.85 -5.06 14.32
CA THR A 126 23.69 -5.43 13.50
C THR A 126 24.15 -5.99 12.17
N ARG A 127 23.48 -7.04 11.67
CA ARG A 127 23.76 -7.61 10.36
C ARG A 127 23.51 -6.60 9.25
N PHE A 128 24.42 -6.51 8.29
CA PHE A 128 24.26 -5.67 7.12
C PHE A 128 23.08 -6.14 6.25
N ASP A 129 22.18 -5.21 5.90
CA ASP A 129 21.06 -5.43 4.99
C ASP A 129 21.20 -4.50 3.77
N PRO A 130 21.42 -5.04 2.56
CA PRO A 130 21.56 -4.24 1.34
C PRO A 130 20.31 -3.42 0.97
N HIS A 131 19.14 -3.77 1.49
CA HIS A 131 17.90 -3.03 1.23
C HIS A 131 17.83 -1.70 2.01
N GLN A 132 18.46 -1.64 3.18
CA GLN A 132 18.39 -0.49 4.09
C GLN A 132 19.74 0.20 4.30
N HIS A 133 20.86 -0.49 4.03
CA HIS A 133 22.20 -0.02 4.31
C HIS A 133 23.04 0.01 3.04
N GLN A 134 23.95 0.99 2.98
CA GLN A 134 24.99 1.08 1.97
C GLN A 134 26.35 1.04 2.62
N ALA A 135 27.11 -0.02 2.39
CA ALA A 135 28.47 -0.16 2.87
C ALA A 135 29.42 0.76 2.07
N ILE A 136 30.09 1.67 2.76
CA ILE A 136 31.09 2.57 2.16
C ILE A 136 32.48 1.97 2.29
N THR A 137 32.78 1.36 3.44
CA THR A 137 34.09 0.84 3.74
C THR A 137 33.99 -0.44 4.57
N VAL A 138 34.91 -1.37 4.34
CA VAL A 138 35.07 -2.59 5.14
C VAL A 138 36.29 -2.38 6.02
N VAL A 139 36.14 -2.56 7.33
CA VAL A 139 37.21 -2.33 8.32
C VAL A 139 37.41 -3.56 9.18
N PRO A 140 38.65 -3.83 9.62
CA PRO A 140 38.89 -4.85 10.63
C PRO A 140 38.20 -4.46 11.93
N ALA A 141 37.43 -5.37 12.50
CA ALA A 141 36.73 -5.16 13.77
C ALA A 141 36.61 -6.48 14.53
N ASP A 142 36.58 -6.40 15.86
CA ASP A 142 36.36 -7.55 16.73
C ASP A 142 34.88 -7.87 16.88
N GLN A 143 34.26 -8.21 15.75
CA GLN A 143 32.87 -8.61 15.65
C GLN A 143 32.63 -9.51 14.45
N GLU A 144 31.43 -10.10 14.35
CA GLU A 144 31.11 -11.00 13.25
C GLU A 144 31.26 -10.31 11.88
N PRO A 145 31.80 -11.02 10.87
CA PRO A 145 31.88 -10.49 9.51
C PRO A 145 30.53 -10.08 8.97
N ASN A 146 30.54 -9.08 8.11
CA ASN A 146 29.32 -8.55 7.48
C ASN A 146 28.29 -7.98 8.48
N THR A 147 28.78 -7.46 9.61
CA THR A 147 28.01 -6.69 10.58
C THR A 147 28.43 -5.22 10.54
N ILE A 148 27.51 -4.34 10.95
CA ILE A 148 27.75 -2.89 10.96
C ILE A 148 28.66 -2.51 12.11
N VAL A 149 29.77 -1.84 11.81
CA VAL A 149 30.71 -1.31 12.79
C VAL A 149 30.26 0.08 13.25
N ALA A 150 29.94 0.95 12.31
CA ALA A 150 29.49 2.30 12.61
C ALA A 150 28.56 2.81 11.51
N VAL A 151 27.64 3.70 11.89
CA VAL A 151 26.80 4.46 10.97
C VAL A 151 27.47 5.81 10.72
N LEU A 152 27.88 6.05 9.48
CA LEU A 152 28.47 7.32 9.05
C LEU A 152 27.39 8.37 8.78
N GLN A 153 26.27 7.93 8.22
CA GLN A 153 25.12 8.77 7.95
C GLN A 153 23.85 7.94 8.13
N LYS A 154 22.92 8.46 8.91
CA LYS A 154 21.63 7.82 9.14
C LYS A 154 20.80 7.75 7.84
N GLY A 155 20.12 6.63 7.64
CA GLY A 155 19.16 6.46 6.57
C GLY A 155 17.74 6.86 6.99
N TYR A 156 16.81 6.88 6.03
CA TYR A 156 15.40 7.15 6.29
C TYR A 156 14.49 6.31 5.39
N LEU A 157 13.41 5.83 5.98
CA LEU A 157 12.28 5.18 5.31
C LEU A 157 11.10 6.15 5.29
N ILE A 158 10.26 6.07 4.26
CA ILE A 158 8.90 6.62 4.28
C ILE A 158 7.91 5.49 4.05
N ALA A 159 7.05 5.22 5.03
CA ALA A 159 6.21 4.04 5.05
C ALA A 159 7.05 2.75 4.84
N ASP A 160 6.98 2.13 3.67
CA ASP A 160 7.69 0.92 3.27
C ASP A 160 8.84 1.15 2.27
N ARG A 161 9.06 2.42 1.85
CA ARG A 161 10.05 2.77 0.84
C ARG A 161 11.28 3.43 1.46
N VAL A 162 12.48 2.94 1.11
CA VAL A 162 13.73 3.60 1.48
C VAL A 162 13.88 4.91 0.71
N LEU A 163 13.95 6.03 1.44
CA LEU A 163 14.25 7.35 0.89
C LEU A 163 15.75 7.53 0.68
N ARG A 164 16.52 7.06 1.66
CA ARG A 164 17.97 7.09 1.68
C ARG A 164 18.48 5.95 2.55
N PRO A 165 19.35 5.06 2.04
CA PRO A 165 19.96 4.03 2.88
C PRO A 165 20.89 4.66 3.93
N ALA A 166 21.10 3.96 5.03
CA ALA A 166 22.12 4.34 6.00
C ALA A 166 23.52 4.04 5.42
N LEU A 167 24.40 5.03 5.44
CA LEU A 167 25.81 4.81 5.07
C LEU A 167 26.56 4.22 6.26
N VAL A 168 27.13 3.04 6.08
CA VAL A 168 27.73 2.27 7.17
C VAL A 168 29.13 1.77 6.83
N THR A 169 29.91 1.53 7.87
CA THR A 169 31.13 0.70 7.79
C THR A 169 30.80 -0.72 8.24
N VAL A 170 31.37 -1.71 7.59
CA VAL A 170 31.07 -3.13 7.80
C VAL A 170 32.34 -3.86 8.25
N ALA A 171 32.22 -4.85 9.14
CA ALA A 171 33.32 -5.67 9.61
C ALA A 171 33.84 -6.58 8.49
N ALA A 172 35.17 -6.61 8.35
CA ALA A 172 35.86 -7.51 7.45
C ALA A 172 35.69 -8.97 7.90
N ALA A 173 35.75 -9.90 6.95
CA ALA A 173 35.97 -11.30 7.29
C ALA A 173 37.36 -11.48 7.99
N PRO A 174 37.46 -12.34 9.01
CA PRO A 174 38.75 -12.68 9.58
C PRO A 174 39.64 -13.28 8.48
N ARG A 175 40.91 -12.85 8.44
CA ARG A 175 41.91 -13.40 7.52
C ARG A 175 42.37 -14.74 7.98
#